data_ad127d453c2e13dd4af4e3ebc8d4f725
#
_entry.id   ad127d453c2e13dd4af4e3ebc8d4f725
#
_cell.length_a   1.000
_cell.length_b   1.000
_cell.length_c   1.000
_cell.angle_alpha   90.00
_cell.angle_beta   90.00
_cell.angle_gamma   90.00
#
_symmetry.space_group_name_H-M   'P 1'
#
loop_
_entity.id
_entity.type
_entity.pdbx_description
1 polymer ?
#
loop_
_entity_poly.entity_id
_entity_poly.type
_entity_poly.pdbx_seq_one_letter_code
_entity_poly.pdbx_strand_id
1 'polypeptide(L)'
;WGDISSNYVQAHWVATHLPKFVEGQRNAGLPEDPSQWSIAKSIFVADNADTAIKYARDESGPYGFYFTNIQKKLLKGRGAMGLGLFKVYPDQPDEDVSVHQSLETQVIAGGVEDVVEQILELRQIIGPFGQLMYTGHDWADIPLSRRSMELMAHEVMPRVNKALGESAD
;
A
#
# COMPACT_ATOMS: atom_id res chain seq x y z
N TRP A 1 -17.39 -13.33 1.31
CA TRP A 1 -16.88 -11.96 1.12
C TRP A 1 -15.49 -11.91 1.72
N GLY A 2 -14.52 -11.33 0.98
CA GLY A 2 -13.17 -11.05 1.48
C GLY A 2 -13.06 -9.58 1.89
N ASP A 3 -12.20 -9.30 2.87
CA ASP A 3 -11.92 -7.93 3.30
C ASP A 3 -10.67 -7.39 2.61
N ILE A 4 -10.64 -6.07 2.40
CA ILE A 4 -9.49 -5.38 1.85
C ILE A 4 -9.12 -4.16 2.71
N SER A 5 -7.86 -4.06 3.09
CA SER A 5 -7.32 -2.88 3.75
C SER A 5 -6.87 -1.85 2.72
N SER A 6 -7.25 -0.60 2.95
CA SER A 6 -7.05 0.50 1.99
C SER A 6 -5.58 0.91 1.85
N ASN A 7 -5.22 1.38 0.66
CA ASN A 7 -3.87 1.80 0.27
C ASN A 7 -3.35 3.07 0.96
N TYR A 8 -4.23 3.87 1.57
CA TYR A 8 -3.89 5.12 2.27
C TYR A 8 -3.74 4.96 3.79
N VAL A 9 -3.66 3.72 4.28
CA VAL A 9 -3.46 3.44 5.73
C VAL A 9 -2.01 3.06 5.97
N GLN A 10 -1.40 3.64 6.99
CA GLN A 10 -0.02 3.31 7.40
C GLN A 10 0.10 1.82 7.77
N ALA A 11 1.24 1.21 7.49
CA ALA A 11 1.45 -0.23 7.66
C ALA A 11 1.19 -0.71 9.10
N HIS A 12 1.60 0.06 10.11
CA HIS A 12 1.36 -0.31 11.52
C HIS A 12 -0.13 -0.31 11.89
N TRP A 13 -0.96 0.53 11.26
CA TRP A 13 -2.41 0.49 11.43
C TRP A 13 -3.01 -0.72 10.70
N VAL A 14 -2.56 -1.00 9.48
CA VAL A 14 -2.98 -2.19 8.73
C VAL A 14 -2.66 -3.46 9.52
N ALA A 15 -1.54 -3.53 10.23
CA ALA A 15 -1.17 -4.65 11.09
C ALA A 15 -2.23 -4.96 12.17
N THR A 16 -2.99 -3.96 12.62
CA THR A 16 -4.07 -4.15 13.59
C THR A 16 -5.33 -4.81 13.00
N HIS A 17 -5.46 -4.85 11.67
CA HIS A 17 -6.63 -5.40 11.00
C HIS A 17 -6.62 -6.93 11.00
N LEU A 18 -5.46 -7.57 10.84
CA LEU A 18 -5.35 -9.03 10.79
C LEU A 18 -5.95 -9.74 12.01
N PRO A 19 -5.64 -9.37 13.26
CA PRO A 19 -6.26 -9.97 14.42
C PRO A 19 -7.79 -9.82 14.44
N LYS A 20 -8.31 -8.70 13.96
CA LYS A 20 -9.74 -8.44 13.89
C LYS A 20 -10.42 -9.24 12.78
N PHE A 21 -9.76 -9.41 11.66
CA PHE A 21 -10.24 -10.27 10.57
C PHE A 21 -10.35 -11.72 11.04
N VAL A 22 -9.31 -12.26 11.66
CA VAL A 22 -9.28 -13.63 12.20
C VAL A 22 -10.33 -13.81 13.31
N GLU A 23 -10.48 -12.83 14.22
CA GLU A 23 -11.55 -12.81 15.24
C GLU A 23 -12.95 -12.89 14.59
N GLY A 24 -13.15 -12.14 13.49
CA GLY A 24 -14.40 -12.17 12.73
C GLY A 24 -14.69 -13.55 12.12
N GLN A 25 -13.70 -14.20 11.53
CA GLN A 25 -13.83 -15.56 11.00
C GLN A 25 -14.21 -16.56 12.14
N ARG A 26 -13.50 -16.48 13.25
CA ARG A 26 -13.78 -17.33 14.43
C ARG A 26 -15.22 -17.16 14.95
N ASN A 27 -15.67 -15.91 15.09
CA ASN A 27 -17.02 -15.58 15.56
C ASN A 27 -18.11 -16.06 14.59
N ALA A 28 -17.78 -16.15 13.30
CA ALA A 28 -18.67 -16.70 12.27
C ALA A 28 -18.61 -18.24 12.15
N GLY A 29 -17.80 -18.92 12.95
CA GLY A 29 -17.60 -20.37 12.85
C GLY A 29 -16.85 -20.82 11.60
N LEU A 30 -16.06 -19.91 10.99
CA LEU A 30 -15.25 -20.18 9.82
C LEU A 30 -13.80 -20.55 10.22
N PRO A 31 -13.09 -21.29 9.39
CA PRO A 31 -11.65 -21.50 9.58
C PRO A 31 -10.89 -20.16 9.62
N GLU A 32 -9.89 -20.07 10.48
CA GLU A 32 -8.97 -18.92 10.53
C GLU A 32 -8.02 -18.99 9.34
N ASP A 33 -8.29 -18.20 8.33
CA ASP A 33 -7.57 -18.21 7.06
C ASP A 33 -7.18 -16.78 6.64
N PRO A 34 -5.97 -16.32 6.99
CA PRO A 34 -5.46 -15.02 6.59
C PRO A 34 -5.35 -14.83 5.07
N SER A 35 -5.33 -15.91 4.28
CA SER A 35 -5.24 -15.81 2.82
C SER A 35 -6.47 -15.19 2.18
N GLN A 36 -7.59 -15.12 2.91
CA GLN A 36 -8.80 -14.44 2.46
C GLN A 36 -8.79 -12.93 2.72
N TRP A 37 -7.78 -12.42 3.41
CA TRP A 37 -7.59 -10.99 3.63
C TRP A 37 -6.69 -10.41 2.57
N SER A 38 -7.11 -9.29 1.99
CA SER A 38 -6.38 -8.57 0.96
C SER A 38 -5.90 -7.22 1.47
N ILE A 39 -4.82 -6.74 0.92
CA ILE A 39 -4.35 -5.38 1.16
C ILE A 39 -4.15 -4.64 -0.16
N ALA A 40 -4.46 -3.35 -0.17
CA ALA A 40 -4.14 -2.47 -1.27
C ALA A 40 -2.91 -1.62 -0.92
N LYS A 41 -2.03 -1.39 -1.88
CA LYS A 41 -0.90 -0.45 -1.76
C LYS A 41 -0.73 0.36 -3.03
N SER A 42 -0.43 1.63 -2.85
CA SER A 42 0.05 2.49 -3.92
C SER A 42 1.47 2.07 -4.26
N ILE A 43 1.68 1.60 -5.49
CA ILE A 43 2.98 1.07 -5.94
C ILE A 43 3.34 1.71 -7.27
N PHE A 44 4.62 2.01 -7.46
CA PHE A 44 5.16 2.41 -8.76
C PHE A 44 6.58 1.88 -8.93
N VAL A 45 6.78 1.04 -9.93
CA VAL A 45 8.08 0.47 -10.27
C VAL A 45 8.51 0.92 -11.67
N ALA A 46 9.78 1.24 -11.86
CA ALA A 46 10.33 1.57 -13.16
C ALA A 46 11.68 0.87 -13.37
N ASP A 47 12.16 0.85 -14.63
CA ASP A 47 13.49 0.31 -14.96
C ASP A 47 14.63 1.08 -14.26
N ASN A 48 14.37 2.33 -13.89
CA ASN A 48 15.30 3.18 -13.13
C ASN A 48 14.61 3.68 -11.85
N ALA A 49 15.26 3.46 -10.69
CA ALA A 49 14.73 3.81 -9.38
C ALA A 49 14.42 5.32 -9.24
N ASP A 50 15.32 6.19 -9.71
CA ASP A 50 15.13 7.64 -9.61
C ASP A 50 13.90 8.09 -10.42
N THR A 51 13.65 7.46 -11.57
CA THR A 51 12.45 7.72 -12.37
C THR A 51 11.20 7.34 -11.62
N ALA A 52 11.17 6.16 -10.98
CA ALA A 52 10.04 5.72 -10.19
C ALA A 52 9.78 6.64 -9.00
N ILE A 53 10.82 6.97 -8.24
CA ILE A 53 10.74 7.83 -7.06
C ILE A 53 10.24 9.22 -7.46
N LYS A 54 10.83 9.82 -8.50
CA LYS A 54 10.41 11.14 -9.00
C LYS A 54 8.93 11.16 -9.39
N TYR A 55 8.45 10.13 -10.10
CA TYR A 55 7.05 10.04 -10.51
C TYR A 55 6.10 9.83 -9.34
N ALA A 56 6.43 8.90 -8.45
CA ALA A 56 5.57 8.50 -7.34
C ALA A 56 5.52 9.53 -6.20
N ARG A 57 6.57 10.34 -6.01
CA ARG A 57 6.68 11.30 -4.92
C ARG A 57 6.50 12.76 -5.33
N ASP A 58 6.15 13.01 -6.58
CA ASP A 58 5.76 14.34 -7.05
C ASP A 58 4.41 14.73 -6.44
N GLU A 59 4.40 15.73 -5.56
CA GLU A 59 3.18 16.23 -4.93
C GLU A 59 2.20 16.83 -5.94
N SER A 60 2.69 17.30 -7.09
CA SER A 60 1.85 17.78 -8.21
C SER A 60 1.42 16.65 -9.15
N GLY A 61 1.98 15.46 -9.00
CA GLY A 61 1.71 14.28 -9.81
C GLY A 61 0.48 13.50 -9.36
N PRO A 62 0.21 12.36 -10.03
CA PRO A 62 -1.00 11.56 -9.78
C PRO A 62 -1.14 11.08 -8.33
N TYR A 63 -0.05 10.63 -7.72
CA TYR A 63 -0.04 10.17 -6.33
C TYR A 63 -0.27 11.34 -5.36
N GLY A 64 0.40 12.48 -5.58
CA GLY A 64 0.19 13.70 -4.80
C GLY A 64 -1.24 14.21 -4.87
N PHE A 65 -1.84 14.21 -6.06
CA PHE A 65 -3.25 14.54 -6.26
C PHE A 65 -4.16 13.58 -5.46
N TYR A 66 -3.92 12.28 -5.52
CA TYR A 66 -4.70 11.29 -4.78
C TYR A 66 -4.63 11.53 -3.27
N PHE A 67 -3.41 11.59 -2.69
CA PHE A 67 -3.24 11.77 -1.24
C PHE A 67 -3.78 13.12 -0.76
N THR A 68 -3.60 14.20 -1.54
CA THR A 68 -4.20 15.51 -1.26
C THR A 68 -5.73 15.42 -1.14
N ASN A 69 -6.38 14.74 -2.08
CA ASN A 69 -7.83 14.65 -2.10
C ASN A 69 -8.38 13.75 -0.98
N ILE A 70 -7.72 12.61 -0.69
CA ILE A 70 -8.20 11.73 0.37
C ILE A 70 -8.03 12.38 1.76
N GLN A 71 -6.91 13.05 2.02
CA GLN A 71 -6.70 13.80 3.26
C GLN A 71 -7.75 14.91 3.43
N LYS A 72 -7.99 15.71 2.38
CA LYS A 72 -9.04 16.76 2.40
C LYS A 72 -10.43 16.19 2.67
N LYS A 73 -10.77 15.04 2.11
CA LYS A 73 -12.08 14.39 2.32
C LYS A 73 -12.23 13.90 3.75
N LEU A 74 -11.20 13.28 4.31
CA LEU A 74 -11.22 12.77 5.69
C LEU A 74 -11.29 13.90 6.71
N LEU A 75 -10.56 14.99 6.50
CA LEU A 75 -10.67 16.20 7.33
C LEU A 75 -12.09 16.80 7.31
N LYS A 76 -12.71 16.90 6.12
CA LYS A 76 -14.07 17.43 5.98
C LYS A 76 -15.15 16.53 6.60
N GLY A 77 -14.95 15.22 6.54
CA GLY A 77 -15.92 14.24 7.04
C GLY A 77 -16.05 14.18 8.55
N ARG A 78 -15.24 14.94 9.30
CA ARG A 78 -15.21 14.96 10.78
C ARG A 78 -15.31 13.59 11.42
N GLY A 79 -14.82 12.54 10.72
CA GLY A 79 -14.75 11.20 11.27
C GLY A 79 -13.84 11.16 12.50
N ALA A 80 -14.14 10.27 13.46
CA ALA A 80 -13.36 10.12 14.69
C ALA A 80 -11.86 9.82 14.46
N MET A 81 -11.49 9.43 13.25
CA MET A 81 -10.10 9.13 12.90
C MET A 81 -9.35 10.31 12.26
N GLY A 82 -10.03 11.33 11.71
CA GLY A 82 -9.37 12.47 11.08
C GLY A 82 -8.19 12.10 10.19
N LEU A 83 -7.01 12.66 10.48
CA LEU A 83 -5.74 12.30 9.83
C LEU A 83 -5.02 11.10 10.48
N GLY A 84 -5.60 10.48 11.50
CA GLY A 84 -4.96 9.38 12.25
C GLY A 84 -4.41 8.25 11.38
N LEU A 85 -5.09 7.92 10.26
CA LEU A 85 -4.66 6.87 9.34
C LEU A 85 -3.36 7.20 8.57
N PHE A 86 -2.98 8.49 8.52
CA PHE A 86 -1.77 8.97 7.86
C PHE A 86 -0.61 9.20 8.84
N LYS A 87 -0.89 9.19 10.15
CA LYS A 87 0.14 9.38 11.19
C LYS A 87 1.14 8.25 11.18
N VAL A 88 2.42 8.60 11.21
CA VAL A 88 3.53 7.63 11.29
C VAL A 88 3.64 7.05 12.70
N TYR A 89 3.26 7.82 13.69
CA TYR A 89 3.16 7.37 15.09
C TYR A 89 1.89 7.95 15.75
N PRO A 90 1.34 7.28 16.77
CA PRO A 90 0.01 7.63 17.33
C PRO A 90 -0.13 9.09 17.79
N ASP A 91 0.90 9.65 18.42
CA ASP A 91 0.88 10.98 19.01
C ASP A 91 1.37 12.08 18.05
N GLN A 92 1.54 11.77 16.75
CA GLN A 92 1.93 12.78 15.76
C GLN A 92 0.87 13.89 15.71
N PRO A 93 1.26 15.19 15.83
CA PRO A 93 0.34 16.30 15.64
C PRO A 93 -0.29 16.30 14.25
N ASP A 94 -1.55 16.71 14.14
CA ASP A 94 -2.25 16.74 12.84
C ASP A 94 -1.61 17.73 11.85
N GLU A 95 -1.03 18.83 12.37
CA GLU A 95 -0.30 19.82 11.59
C GLU A 95 0.98 19.29 10.94
N ASP A 96 1.56 18.21 11.48
CA ASP A 96 2.76 17.56 10.93
C ASP A 96 2.43 16.52 9.87
N VAL A 97 1.16 16.17 9.70
CA VAL A 97 0.72 15.23 8.66
C VAL A 97 0.65 15.94 7.32
N SER A 98 1.56 15.61 6.42
CA SER A 98 1.65 16.20 5.09
C SER A 98 1.41 15.19 3.97
N VAL A 99 1.11 15.71 2.77
CA VAL A 99 1.06 14.89 1.56
C VAL A 99 2.44 14.31 1.26
N HIS A 100 3.49 15.11 1.41
CA HIS A 100 4.88 14.68 1.25
C HIS A 100 5.17 13.44 2.09
N GLN A 101 4.90 13.51 3.41
CA GLN A 101 5.08 12.39 4.31
C GLN A 101 4.30 11.14 3.86
N SER A 102 3.06 11.32 3.38
CA SER A 102 2.25 10.19 2.90
C SER A 102 2.84 9.54 1.65
N LEU A 103 3.39 10.34 0.74
CA LEU A 103 4.10 9.84 -0.43
C LEU A 103 5.36 9.05 -0.05
N GLU A 104 6.10 9.53 0.94
CA GLU A 104 7.31 8.87 1.42
C GLU A 104 7.03 7.55 2.16
N THR A 105 5.97 7.48 2.95
CA THR A 105 5.74 6.37 3.88
C THR A 105 4.67 5.36 3.42
N GLN A 106 3.82 5.73 2.47
CA GLN A 106 2.70 4.88 2.05
C GLN A 106 2.78 4.43 0.59
N VAL A 107 3.66 5.05 -0.22
CA VAL A 107 3.86 4.65 -1.61
C VAL A 107 5.13 3.82 -1.72
N ILE A 108 4.98 2.58 -2.17
CA ILE A 108 6.09 1.71 -2.52
C ILE A 108 6.59 2.16 -3.89
N ALA A 109 7.85 2.60 -3.98
CA ALA A 109 8.41 3.06 -5.25
C ALA A 109 9.91 2.79 -5.36
N GLY A 110 10.37 2.51 -6.59
CA GLY A 110 11.77 2.25 -6.87
C GLY A 110 12.00 1.41 -8.12
N GLY A 111 13.19 0.87 -8.27
CA GLY A 111 13.49 -0.19 -9.20
C GLY A 111 12.89 -1.52 -8.75
N VAL A 112 13.07 -2.56 -9.56
CA VAL A 112 12.48 -3.88 -9.27
C VAL A 112 12.94 -4.42 -7.90
N GLU A 113 14.24 -4.37 -7.59
CA GLU A 113 14.77 -4.88 -6.32
C GLU A 113 14.24 -4.08 -5.12
N ASP A 114 14.19 -2.74 -5.24
CA ASP A 114 13.69 -1.86 -4.18
C ASP A 114 12.21 -2.17 -3.85
N VAL A 115 11.40 -2.40 -4.89
CA VAL A 115 9.98 -2.71 -4.72
C VAL A 115 9.77 -4.10 -4.13
N VAL A 116 10.57 -5.09 -4.54
CA VAL A 116 10.56 -6.44 -3.93
C VAL A 116 10.87 -6.34 -2.44
N GLU A 117 11.94 -5.66 -2.06
CA GLU A 117 12.34 -5.49 -0.66
C GLU A 117 11.24 -4.81 0.16
N GLN A 118 10.71 -3.68 -0.33
CA GLN A 118 9.62 -2.95 0.35
C GLN A 118 8.35 -3.79 0.53
N ILE A 119 7.99 -4.66 -0.43
CA ILE A 119 6.85 -5.57 -0.29
C ILE A 119 7.12 -6.65 0.76
N LEU A 120 8.32 -7.20 0.80
CA LEU A 120 8.70 -8.20 1.81
C LEU A 120 8.75 -7.59 3.22
N GLU A 121 9.28 -6.37 3.37
CA GLU A 121 9.22 -5.62 4.62
C GLU A 121 7.78 -5.35 5.07
N LEU A 122 6.92 -4.92 4.13
CA LEU A 122 5.51 -4.71 4.40
C LEU A 122 4.86 -5.98 4.95
N ARG A 123 5.15 -7.14 4.33
CA ARG A 123 4.67 -8.46 4.78
C ARG A 123 5.14 -8.79 6.19
N GLN A 124 6.37 -8.42 6.54
CA GLN A 124 6.90 -8.63 7.91
C GLN A 124 6.16 -7.76 8.94
N ILE A 125 5.82 -6.52 8.59
CA ILE A 125 5.13 -5.58 9.48
C ILE A 125 3.68 -6.00 9.72
N ILE A 126 2.94 -6.32 8.65
CA ILE A 126 1.49 -6.53 8.73
C ILE A 126 1.08 -7.99 8.93
N GLY A 127 1.99 -8.93 8.75
CA GLY A 127 1.68 -10.36 8.82
C GLY A 127 1.12 -10.95 7.51
N PRO A 128 0.62 -12.19 7.55
CA PRO A 128 0.16 -12.91 6.36
C PRO A 128 -1.13 -12.31 5.79
N PHE A 129 -1.20 -12.24 4.45
CA PHE A 129 -2.39 -11.87 3.67
C PHE A 129 -2.37 -12.65 2.35
N GLY A 130 -3.51 -12.82 1.69
CA GLY A 130 -3.61 -13.63 0.47
C GLY A 130 -3.33 -12.84 -0.80
N GLN A 131 -3.67 -11.55 -0.84
CA GLN A 131 -3.55 -10.76 -2.05
C GLN A 131 -2.99 -9.37 -1.77
N LEU A 132 -2.04 -8.94 -2.60
CA LEU A 132 -1.58 -7.56 -2.70
C LEU A 132 -2.21 -6.91 -3.93
N MET A 133 -3.12 -5.97 -3.70
CA MET A 133 -3.71 -5.19 -4.78
C MET A 133 -2.78 -4.02 -5.14
N TYR A 134 -2.20 -4.07 -6.32
CA TYR A 134 -1.48 -2.95 -6.91
C TYR A 134 -2.46 -1.82 -7.22
N THR A 135 -2.28 -0.67 -6.60
CA THR A 135 -3.08 0.53 -6.84
C THR A 135 -2.25 1.56 -7.59
N GLY A 136 -2.50 1.68 -8.88
CA GLY A 136 -1.99 2.77 -9.71
C GLY A 136 -2.94 3.97 -9.62
N HIS A 137 -2.39 5.17 -9.72
CA HIS A 137 -3.16 6.41 -9.72
C HIS A 137 -2.94 7.11 -11.04
N ASP A 138 -4.00 7.61 -11.63
CA ASP A 138 -4.06 8.36 -12.89
C ASP A 138 -2.84 8.12 -13.84
N TRP A 139 -3.09 8.01 -15.11
CA TRP A 139 -2.03 7.67 -16.06
C TRP A 139 -1.57 8.94 -16.80
N ALA A 140 -0.95 9.86 -16.05
CA ALA A 140 -0.38 11.06 -16.62
C ALA A 140 0.72 10.75 -17.66
N ASP A 141 1.49 9.68 -17.41
CA ASP A 141 2.43 9.09 -18.37
C ASP A 141 2.01 7.66 -18.66
N ILE A 142 1.23 7.45 -19.73
CA ILE A 142 0.67 6.14 -20.09
C ILE A 142 1.76 5.10 -20.38
N PRO A 143 2.81 5.39 -21.19
CA PRO A 143 3.90 4.43 -21.43
C PRO A 143 4.59 4.00 -20.13
N LEU A 144 4.91 4.95 -19.26
CA LEU A 144 5.59 4.67 -18.01
C LEU A 144 4.70 3.89 -17.04
N SER A 145 3.42 4.23 -16.96
CA SER A 145 2.46 3.51 -16.11
C SER A 145 2.23 2.08 -16.59
N ARG A 146 2.15 1.86 -17.90
CA ARG A 146 2.08 0.52 -18.49
C ARG A 146 3.34 -0.29 -18.15
N ARG A 147 4.52 0.32 -18.33
CA ARG A 147 5.78 -0.34 -17.99
C ARG A 147 5.86 -0.72 -16.52
N SER A 148 5.35 0.11 -15.62
CA SER A 148 5.25 -0.21 -14.20
C SER A 148 4.41 -1.47 -13.93
N MET A 149 3.27 -1.60 -14.60
CA MET A 149 2.43 -2.80 -14.47
C MET A 149 3.13 -4.05 -15.03
N GLU A 150 3.83 -3.94 -16.16
CA GLU A 150 4.60 -5.05 -16.75
C GLU A 150 5.72 -5.50 -15.81
N LEU A 151 6.51 -4.57 -15.26
CA LEU A 151 7.55 -4.87 -14.28
C LEU A 151 6.98 -5.52 -13.02
N MET A 152 5.85 -5.00 -12.52
CA MET A 152 5.18 -5.57 -11.36
C MET A 152 4.78 -7.03 -11.61
N ALA A 153 4.16 -7.32 -12.77
CA ALA A 153 3.67 -8.66 -13.09
C ALA A 153 4.80 -9.66 -13.43
N HIS A 154 5.80 -9.23 -14.18
CA HIS A 154 6.80 -10.14 -14.73
C HIS A 154 8.11 -10.21 -13.95
N GLU A 155 8.42 -9.19 -13.15
CA GLU A 155 9.69 -9.13 -12.41
C GLU A 155 9.47 -9.11 -10.89
N VAL A 156 8.63 -8.22 -10.38
CA VAL A 156 8.46 -8.04 -8.93
C VAL A 156 7.73 -9.22 -8.30
N MET A 157 6.50 -9.50 -8.75
CA MET A 157 5.66 -10.53 -8.11
C MET A 157 6.26 -11.93 -8.14
N PRO A 158 6.89 -12.41 -9.26
CA PRO A 158 7.57 -13.70 -9.23
C PRO A 158 8.68 -13.80 -8.19
N ARG A 159 9.43 -12.71 -7.95
CA ARG A 159 10.50 -12.67 -6.95
C ARG A 159 9.95 -12.63 -5.52
N VAL A 160 8.88 -11.86 -5.30
CA VAL A 160 8.19 -11.83 -4.00
C VAL A 160 7.63 -13.22 -3.68
N ASN A 161 6.88 -13.84 -4.59
CA ASN A 161 6.30 -15.17 -4.38
C ASN A 161 7.38 -16.22 -4.10
N LYS A 162 8.48 -16.20 -4.86
CA LYS A 162 9.63 -17.09 -4.62
C LYS A 162 10.23 -16.89 -3.22
N ALA A 163 10.39 -15.64 -2.78
CA ALA A 163 10.93 -15.33 -1.46
C ALA A 163 9.99 -15.77 -0.33
N LEU A 164 8.68 -15.77 -0.57
CA LEU A 164 7.67 -16.26 0.39
C LEU A 164 7.46 -17.78 0.35
N GLY A 165 8.12 -18.49 -0.58
CA GLY A 165 7.93 -19.94 -0.78
C GLY A 165 6.61 -20.28 -1.46
N GLU A 166 5.96 -19.31 -2.11
CA GLU A 166 4.73 -19.48 -2.85
C GLU A 166 5.06 -19.83 -4.31
N SER A 167 4.45 -20.91 -4.83
CA SER A 167 4.60 -21.26 -6.25
C SER A 167 3.86 -20.24 -7.11
N ALA A 168 4.49 -19.79 -8.18
CA ALA A 168 3.78 -19.07 -9.23
C ALA A 168 2.94 -20.10 -10.00
N ASP A 169 1.66 -20.19 -9.69
CA ASP A 169 0.68 -20.93 -10.49
C ASP A 169 0.23 -20.12 -11.71
#